data_25b0f46c8ea076c2ea42fc2938c627a9
#
_entry.id   25b0f46c8ea076c2ea42fc2938c627a9
#
_cell.length_a   1.000
_cell.length_b   1.000
_cell.length_c   1.000
_cell.angle_alpha   90.00
_cell.angle_beta   90.00
_cell.angle_gamma   90.00
#
_symmetry.space_group_name_H-M   'P 1'
#
loop_
_entity.id
_entity.type
_entity.pdbx_description
1 polymer ?
#
loop_
_entity_poly.entity_id
_entity_poly.type
_entity_poly.pdbx_seq_one_letter_code
_entity_poly.pdbx_strand_id
1 'polypeptide(L)'
;MRCLIDFWVYLATVTGHILSHRIRLFLYRHLFRIKIGKDSSIHWLARFNQPAGIAIGHNTIIGNDAFLDGRFVWERKEHKSIAAYSREFFNPIVRPLQIGNNVSIAGEVRIYTMEHDIDSPDFKEIGAPVVIEDYVVIGSRVTILPGVTIGKGAVVASGAVVTHDVAPYTVVGGVPAEFIKNRSKDLRYQLKFARLFQ
;
A
#
# COMPACT_ATOMS: atom_id res chain seq x y z
N MET A 1 -21.75 -7.00 11.87
CA MET A 1 -20.88 -7.09 10.68
C MET A 1 -19.70 -6.12 10.78
N ARG A 2 -19.90 -4.81 11.03
CA ARG A 2 -18.80 -3.82 11.21
C ARG A 2 -17.78 -4.31 12.24
N CYS A 3 -18.21 -4.79 13.41
CA CYS A 3 -17.32 -5.37 14.44
C CYS A 3 -16.45 -6.54 13.95
N LEU A 4 -16.93 -7.37 13.01
CA LEU A 4 -16.14 -8.48 12.45
C LEU A 4 -15.06 -7.95 11.51
N ILE A 5 -15.35 -6.93 10.73
CA ILE A 5 -14.40 -6.26 9.85
C ILE A 5 -13.32 -5.58 10.67
N ASP A 6 -13.72 -4.81 11.69
CA ASP A 6 -12.80 -4.12 12.60
C ASP A 6 -11.90 -5.11 13.33
N PHE A 7 -12.46 -6.24 13.80
CA PHE A 7 -11.70 -7.31 14.42
C PHE A 7 -10.70 -7.95 13.45
N TRP A 8 -11.07 -8.11 12.18
CA TRP A 8 -10.19 -8.67 11.14
C TRP A 8 -9.01 -7.75 10.83
N VAL A 9 -9.28 -6.44 10.70
CA VAL A 9 -8.25 -5.41 10.52
C VAL A 9 -7.33 -5.35 11.73
N TYR A 10 -7.88 -5.45 12.94
CA TYR A 10 -7.10 -5.54 14.18
C TYR A 10 -6.17 -6.76 14.19
N LEU A 11 -6.68 -7.94 13.83
CA LEU A 11 -5.86 -9.16 13.74
C LEU A 11 -4.73 -9.02 12.73
N ALA A 12 -4.97 -8.39 11.57
CA ALA A 12 -3.92 -8.13 10.59
C ALA A 12 -2.83 -7.21 11.16
N THR A 13 -3.22 -6.21 11.93
CA THR A 13 -2.29 -5.30 12.62
C THR A 13 -1.48 -6.03 13.70
N VAL A 14 -2.14 -6.83 14.56
CA VAL A 14 -1.47 -7.63 15.60
C VAL A 14 -0.48 -8.64 15.00
N THR A 15 -0.79 -9.19 13.83
CA THR A 15 0.12 -10.06 13.08
C THR A 15 1.46 -9.38 12.80
N GLY A 16 1.48 -8.06 12.63
CA GLY A 16 2.70 -7.27 12.46
C GLY A 16 3.71 -7.39 13.61
N HIS A 17 3.27 -7.79 14.80
CA HIS A 17 4.13 -7.97 15.98
C HIS A 17 4.76 -9.38 16.07
N ILE A 18 4.38 -10.31 15.21
CA ILE A 18 4.96 -11.65 15.18
C ILE A 18 6.43 -11.56 14.72
N LEU A 19 7.36 -11.99 15.55
CA LEU A 19 8.80 -11.91 15.26
C LEU A 19 9.21 -12.70 14.01
N SER A 20 8.60 -13.87 13.77
CA SER A 20 8.93 -14.70 12.62
C SER A 20 8.37 -14.12 11.33
N HIS A 21 9.25 -13.60 10.47
CA HIS A 21 8.91 -13.09 9.15
C HIS A 21 8.14 -14.10 8.27
N ARG A 22 8.52 -15.38 8.32
CA ARG A 22 7.85 -16.44 7.55
C ARG A 22 6.40 -16.64 7.99
N ILE A 23 6.15 -16.63 9.31
CA ILE A 23 4.80 -16.77 9.86
C ILE A 23 3.95 -15.56 9.48
N ARG A 24 4.48 -14.34 9.62
CA ARG A 24 3.78 -13.12 9.19
C ARG A 24 3.36 -13.18 7.73
N LEU A 25 4.31 -13.49 6.82
CA LEU A 25 4.00 -13.58 5.39
C LEU A 25 3.00 -14.68 5.07
N PHE A 26 3.05 -15.82 5.76
CA PHE A 26 2.06 -16.87 5.60
C PHE A 26 0.66 -16.38 5.97
N LEU A 27 0.52 -15.74 7.13
CA LEU A 27 -0.76 -15.17 7.59
C LEU A 27 -1.26 -14.07 6.63
N TYR A 28 -0.40 -13.17 6.21
CA TYR A 28 -0.77 -12.11 5.27
C TYR A 28 -1.28 -12.68 3.93
N ARG A 29 -0.65 -13.71 3.41
CA ARG A 29 -1.07 -14.34 2.14
C ARG A 29 -2.36 -15.15 2.28
N HIS A 30 -2.44 -15.99 3.28
CA HIS A 30 -3.49 -17.02 3.35
C HIS A 30 -4.68 -16.61 4.20
N LEU A 31 -4.45 -15.93 5.32
CA LEU A 31 -5.51 -15.46 6.20
C LEU A 31 -6.06 -14.11 5.71
N PHE A 32 -5.19 -13.12 5.54
CA PHE A 32 -5.58 -11.75 5.17
C PHE A 32 -5.66 -11.50 3.66
N ARG A 33 -5.29 -12.48 2.82
CA ARG A 33 -5.42 -12.48 1.37
C ARG A 33 -4.70 -11.33 0.65
N ILE A 34 -3.66 -10.78 1.25
CA ILE A 34 -2.75 -9.86 0.57
C ILE A 34 -2.05 -10.65 -0.55
N LYS A 35 -2.10 -10.16 -1.78
CA LYS A 35 -1.33 -10.75 -2.86
C LYS A 35 0.12 -10.32 -2.73
N ILE A 36 1.03 -11.25 -2.41
CA ILE A 36 2.45 -10.96 -2.19
C ILE A 36 3.29 -11.86 -3.11
N GLY A 37 4.10 -11.25 -3.97
CA GLY A 37 5.02 -11.95 -4.87
C GLY A 37 6.17 -12.68 -4.15
N LYS A 38 6.95 -13.44 -4.92
CA LYS A 38 8.13 -14.16 -4.39
C LYS A 38 9.20 -13.16 -3.93
N ASP A 39 9.98 -13.56 -2.95
CA ASP A 39 11.13 -12.82 -2.40
C ASP A 39 10.80 -11.40 -1.91
N SER A 40 9.52 -11.12 -1.68
CA SER A 40 9.06 -9.86 -1.09
C SER A 40 8.91 -9.99 0.41
N SER A 41 9.15 -8.88 1.11
CA SER A 41 9.11 -8.81 2.57
C SER A 41 8.21 -7.68 3.07
N ILE A 42 7.51 -7.94 4.17
CA ILE A 42 6.77 -6.94 4.94
C ILE A 42 7.36 -6.98 6.35
N HIS A 43 7.96 -5.89 6.75
CA HIS A 43 8.60 -5.80 8.05
C HIS A 43 7.57 -5.69 9.17
N TRP A 44 8.02 -5.75 10.39
CA TRP A 44 7.15 -5.72 11.56
C TRP A 44 6.45 -4.37 11.75
N LEU A 45 5.37 -4.39 12.54
CA LEU A 45 4.50 -3.24 12.81
C LEU A 45 3.79 -2.67 11.57
N ALA A 46 3.83 -3.37 10.41
CA ALA A 46 3.02 -2.95 9.28
C ALA A 46 1.53 -3.04 9.61
N ARG A 47 0.79 -2.00 9.25
CA ARG A 47 -0.65 -1.85 9.51
C ARG A 47 -1.42 -1.77 8.21
N PHE A 48 -2.64 -2.29 8.23
CA PHE A 48 -3.46 -2.39 7.03
C PHE A 48 -4.90 -1.96 7.29
N ASN A 49 -5.48 -1.28 6.31
CA ASN A 49 -6.93 -1.22 6.15
C ASN A 49 -7.29 -2.10 4.95
N GLN A 50 -8.30 -2.96 5.08
CA GLN A 50 -8.77 -3.90 4.06
C GLN A 50 -7.59 -4.62 3.34
N PRO A 51 -6.84 -5.47 4.03
CA PRO A 51 -5.61 -6.07 3.50
C PRO A 51 -5.83 -6.84 2.19
N ALA A 52 -6.99 -7.45 1.97
CA ALA A 52 -7.31 -8.15 0.72
C ALA A 52 -7.28 -7.23 -0.52
N GLY A 53 -7.46 -5.91 -0.35
CA GLY A 53 -7.35 -4.93 -1.42
C GLY A 53 -5.92 -4.56 -1.85
N ILE A 54 -4.90 -5.27 -1.34
CA ILE A 54 -3.50 -4.95 -1.57
C ILE A 54 -2.83 -6.02 -2.43
N ALA A 55 -2.08 -5.57 -3.45
CA ALA A 55 -1.21 -6.41 -4.25
C ALA A 55 0.23 -5.88 -4.21
N ILE A 56 1.17 -6.76 -3.94
CA ILE A 56 2.62 -6.49 -3.87
C ILE A 56 3.33 -7.45 -4.84
N GLY A 57 4.15 -6.93 -5.72
CA GLY A 57 4.93 -7.69 -6.69
C GLY A 57 6.07 -8.50 -6.07
N HIS A 58 7.02 -8.89 -6.91
CA HIS A 58 8.18 -9.70 -6.53
C HIS A 58 9.34 -8.82 -6.06
N ASN A 59 10.22 -9.37 -5.21
CA ASN A 59 11.44 -8.69 -4.76
C ASN A 59 11.17 -7.29 -4.17
N THR A 60 10.05 -7.10 -3.50
CA THR A 60 9.60 -5.81 -2.97
C THR A 60 9.70 -5.81 -1.45
N ILE A 61 10.21 -4.71 -0.90
CA ILE A 61 10.44 -4.54 0.54
C ILE A 61 9.51 -3.46 1.07
N ILE A 62 8.69 -3.82 2.06
CA ILE A 62 7.86 -2.89 2.84
C ILE A 62 8.50 -2.72 4.22
N GLY A 63 8.90 -1.51 4.54
CA GLY A 63 9.58 -1.17 5.79
C GLY A 63 8.69 -1.24 7.04
N ASN A 64 9.32 -1.04 8.19
CA ASN A 64 8.64 -1.08 9.49
C ASN A 64 7.58 0.01 9.61
N ASP A 65 6.50 -0.28 10.36
CA ASP A 65 5.42 0.67 10.65
C ASP A 65 4.81 1.35 9.41
N ALA A 66 4.88 0.70 8.26
CA ALA A 66 4.19 1.16 7.08
C ALA A 66 2.67 0.99 7.25
N PHE A 67 1.89 1.98 6.81
CA PHE A 67 0.44 1.89 6.74
C PHE A 67 -0.01 1.78 5.28
N LEU A 68 -0.69 0.70 4.96
CA LEU A 68 -1.14 0.37 3.62
C LEU A 68 -2.66 0.26 3.59
N ASP A 69 -3.30 1.16 2.86
CA ASP A 69 -4.75 1.19 2.70
C ASP A 69 -5.16 0.45 1.43
N GLY A 70 -5.96 -0.60 1.57
CA GLY A 70 -6.54 -1.36 0.47
C GLY A 70 -8.05 -1.15 0.35
N ARG A 71 -8.59 -0.09 0.93
CA ARG A 71 -10.02 0.23 0.83
C ARG A 71 -10.35 0.78 -0.55
N PHE A 72 -11.58 0.54 -0.99
CA PHE A 72 -12.11 1.09 -2.23
C PHE A 72 -13.53 1.59 -2.01
N VAL A 73 -13.82 2.81 -2.47
CA VAL A 73 -15.19 3.29 -2.57
C VAL A 73 -15.80 2.64 -3.80
N TRP A 74 -16.62 1.64 -3.58
CA TRP A 74 -17.61 1.31 -4.58
C TRP A 74 -18.59 2.48 -4.65
N GLU A 75 -18.80 3.06 -5.84
CA GLU A 75 -20.04 3.80 -6.03
C GLU A 75 -21.15 2.95 -5.46
N ARG A 76 -21.83 3.45 -4.46
CA ARG A 76 -22.94 2.77 -3.80
C ARG A 76 -24.10 2.62 -4.77
N LYS A 77 -23.91 1.81 -5.81
CA LYS A 77 -25.02 1.21 -6.54
C LYS A 77 -25.62 0.23 -5.53
N GLU A 78 -26.73 0.63 -4.95
CA GLU A 78 -27.58 -0.07 -3.99
C GLU A 78 -27.09 -1.47 -3.64
N HIS A 79 -26.50 -1.61 -2.45
CA HIS A 79 -25.93 -2.88 -1.99
C HIS A 79 -27.01 -3.94 -1.99
N LYS A 80 -26.95 -4.85 -2.94
CA LYS A 80 -27.94 -5.90 -3.12
C LYS A 80 -28.05 -6.84 -1.92
N SER A 81 -27.00 -6.97 -1.08
CA SER A 81 -27.06 -7.72 0.18
C SER A 81 -25.80 -7.56 1.04
N ILE A 82 -25.94 -7.84 2.34
CA ILE A 82 -24.83 -7.96 3.32
C ILE A 82 -23.79 -9.02 2.87
N ALA A 83 -24.25 -10.10 2.25
CA ALA A 83 -23.39 -11.18 1.75
C ALA A 83 -22.49 -10.72 0.59
N ALA A 84 -22.98 -9.86 -0.31
CA ALA A 84 -22.19 -9.29 -1.39
C ALA A 84 -21.07 -8.40 -0.86
N TYR A 85 -21.38 -7.51 0.10
CA TYR A 85 -20.38 -6.67 0.75
C TYR A 85 -19.28 -7.48 1.45
N SER A 86 -19.66 -8.52 2.21
CA SER A 86 -18.70 -9.40 2.89
C SER A 86 -17.81 -10.13 1.88
N ARG A 87 -18.38 -10.63 0.78
CA ARG A 87 -17.63 -11.33 -0.26
C ARG A 87 -16.59 -10.42 -0.91
N GLU A 88 -16.95 -9.19 -1.22
CA GLU A 88 -16.06 -8.22 -1.84
C GLU A 88 -14.97 -7.74 -0.87
N PHE A 89 -15.30 -7.54 0.40
CA PHE A 89 -14.32 -7.19 1.43
C PHE A 89 -13.22 -8.25 1.56
N PHE A 90 -13.58 -9.53 1.59
CA PHE A 90 -12.62 -10.63 1.76
C PHE A 90 -12.00 -11.12 0.46
N ASN A 91 -12.57 -10.80 -0.70
CA ASN A 91 -12.05 -11.20 -2.01
C ASN A 91 -12.38 -10.14 -3.07
N PRO A 92 -11.78 -8.96 -3.01
CA PRO A 92 -12.07 -7.88 -3.94
C PRO A 92 -11.66 -8.27 -5.37
N ILE A 93 -12.53 -7.93 -6.33
CA ILE A 93 -12.25 -8.08 -7.77
C ILE A 93 -11.15 -7.10 -8.17
N VAL A 94 -11.18 -5.89 -7.63
CA VAL A 94 -10.20 -4.83 -7.85
C VAL A 94 -9.34 -4.68 -6.60
N ARG A 95 -8.03 -4.50 -6.78
CA ARG A 95 -7.09 -4.19 -5.70
C ARG A 95 -6.65 -2.74 -5.85
N PRO A 96 -7.18 -1.85 -5.02
CA PRO A 96 -6.92 -0.42 -5.16
C PRO A 96 -5.48 -0.03 -4.84
N LEU A 97 -4.76 -0.80 -4.02
CA LEU A 97 -3.34 -0.58 -3.82
C LEU A 97 -2.54 -1.64 -4.57
N GLN A 98 -1.79 -1.18 -5.58
CA GLN A 98 -0.91 -2.02 -6.39
C GLN A 98 0.52 -1.54 -6.26
N ILE A 99 1.41 -2.44 -5.85
CA ILE A 99 2.85 -2.20 -5.69
C ILE A 99 3.59 -3.19 -6.59
N GLY A 100 4.41 -2.67 -7.48
CA GLY A 100 5.16 -3.43 -8.48
C GLY A 100 6.31 -4.26 -7.93
N ASN A 101 7.23 -4.62 -8.83
CA ASN A 101 8.39 -5.46 -8.53
C ASN A 101 9.62 -4.61 -8.21
N ASN A 102 10.53 -5.15 -7.39
CA ASN A 102 11.76 -4.46 -6.98
C ASN A 102 11.52 -3.07 -6.38
N VAL A 103 10.39 -2.89 -5.69
CA VAL A 103 10.04 -1.64 -5.01
C VAL A 103 10.61 -1.65 -3.59
N SER A 104 11.21 -0.52 -3.20
CA SER A 104 11.70 -0.30 -1.83
C SER A 104 10.86 0.76 -1.15
N ILE A 105 10.09 0.37 -0.16
CA ILE A 105 9.33 1.28 0.70
C ILE A 105 9.98 1.29 2.08
N ALA A 106 10.48 2.44 2.49
CA ALA A 106 11.12 2.60 3.79
C ALA A 106 10.10 2.59 4.94
N GLY A 107 10.56 2.73 6.17
CA GLY A 107 9.69 2.73 7.36
C GLY A 107 8.79 3.95 7.45
N GLU A 108 7.68 3.80 8.17
CA GLU A 108 6.72 4.85 8.50
C GLU A 108 6.00 5.49 7.30
N VAL A 109 6.03 4.85 6.12
CA VAL A 109 5.30 5.31 4.94
C VAL A 109 3.81 5.12 5.13
N ARG A 110 3.01 6.08 4.67
CA ARG A 110 1.55 6.07 4.71
C ARG A 110 1.00 6.12 3.28
N ILE A 111 0.22 5.12 2.90
CA ILE A 111 -0.42 5.08 1.58
C ILE A 111 -1.93 5.01 1.79
N TYR A 112 -2.63 6.01 1.28
CA TYR A 112 -4.08 6.12 1.38
C TYR A 112 -4.72 5.90 0.01
N THR A 113 -5.78 5.13 -0.02
CA THR A 113 -6.63 4.95 -1.21
C THR A 113 -8.00 5.59 -1.03
N MET A 114 -8.26 6.14 0.16
CA MET A 114 -9.51 6.81 0.51
C MET A 114 -9.28 8.05 1.33
N GLU A 115 -10.14 9.04 1.13
CA GLU A 115 -10.23 10.27 1.90
C GLU A 115 -11.70 10.72 1.97
N HIS A 116 -11.96 11.88 2.55
CA HIS A 116 -13.26 12.51 2.53
C HIS A 116 -13.22 13.75 1.64
N ASP A 117 -14.29 13.95 0.86
CA ASP A 117 -14.52 15.18 0.11
C ASP A 117 -14.90 16.29 1.09
N ILE A 118 -13.94 17.18 1.35
CA ILE A 118 -14.11 18.28 2.31
C ILE A 118 -15.08 19.36 1.81
N ASP A 119 -15.37 19.41 0.51
CA ASP A 119 -16.32 20.35 -0.10
C ASP A 119 -17.72 19.74 -0.22
N SER A 120 -17.86 18.45 0.06
CA SER A 120 -19.17 17.79 0.09
C SER A 120 -19.94 18.14 1.36
N PRO A 121 -21.20 18.60 1.25
CA PRO A 121 -22.03 18.89 2.44
C PRO A 121 -22.29 17.67 3.32
N ASP A 122 -22.16 16.45 2.76
CA ASP A 122 -22.34 15.19 3.48
C ASP A 122 -21.02 14.56 3.90
N PHE A 123 -19.89 15.26 3.74
CA PHE A 123 -18.54 14.76 4.04
C PHE A 123 -18.31 13.36 3.47
N LYS A 124 -18.62 13.18 2.19
CA LYS A 124 -18.62 11.87 1.50
C LYS A 124 -17.24 11.24 1.50
N GLU A 125 -17.21 9.92 1.66
CA GLU A 125 -16.02 9.15 1.38
C GLU A 125 -15.79 9.11 -0.14
N ILE A 126 -14.59 9.46 -0.55
CA ILE A 126 -14.10 9.34 -1.93
C ILE A 126 -12.82 8.52 -1.94
N GLY A 127 -12.52 7.90 -3.04
CA GLY A 127 -11.31 7.08 -3.13
C GLY A 127 -10.91 6.85 -4.56
N ALA A 128 -9.61 6.64 -4.73
CA ALA A 128 -9.03 6.29 -6.00
C ALA A 128 -7.85 5.34 -5.79
N PRO A 129 -7.57 4.44 -6.75
CA PRO A 129 -6.48 3.48 -6.63
C PRO A 129 -5.13 4.20 -6.60
N VAL A 130 -4.19 3.61 -5.84
CA VAL A 130 -2.79 4.01 -5.86
C VAL A 130 -1.97 2.94 -6.55
N VAL A 131 -1.15 3.35 -7.52
CA VAL A 131 -0.28 2.46 -8.28
C VAL A 131 1.17 2.88 -8.08
N ILE A 132 1.99 1.95 -7.60
CA ILE A 132 3.43 2.12 -7.48
C ILE A 132 4.09 1.14 -8.44
N GLU A 133 4.70 1.66 -9.50
CA GLU A 133 5.28 0.83 -10.54
C GLU A 133 6.61 0.20 -10.12
N ASP A 134 7.22 -0.59 -11.01
CA ASP A 134 8.46 -1.31 -10.75
C ASP A 134 9.65 -0.38 -10.45
N TYR A 135 10.58 -0.85 -9.61
CA TYR A 135 11.83 -0.15 -9.26
C TYR A 135 11.66 1.21 -8.55
N VAL A 136 10.47 1.51 -8.05
CA VAL A 136 10.24 2.72 -7.26
C VAL A 136 10.93 2.62 -5.90
N VAL A 137 11.47 3.74 -5.45
CA VAL A 137 12.05 3.87 -4.10
C VAL A 137 11.29 4.97 -3.34
N ILE A 138 10.75 4.60 -2.18
CA ILE A 138 10.01 5.54 -1.31
C ILE A 138 10.76 5.68 0.00
N GLY A 139 11.19 6.91 0.30
CA GLY A 139 11.87 7.28 1.53
C GLY A 139 10.96 7.18 2.77
N SER A 140 11.57 7.23 3.96
CA SER A 140 10.83 7.14 5.22
C SER A 140 9.87 8.31 5.40
N ARG A 141 8.72 8.05 6.08
CA ARG A 141 7.69 9.04 6.42
C ARG A 141 7.05 9.74 5.21
N VAL A 142 7.10 9.12 4.06
CA VAL A 142 6.36 9.60 2.89
C VAL A 142 4.87 9.32 3.08
N THR A 143 4.05 10.28 2.67
CA THR A 143 2.60 10.13 2.57
C THR A 143 2.19 10.18 1.10
N ILE A 144 1.40 9.19 0.66
CA ILE A 144 0.86 9.12 -0.70
C ILE A 144 -0.66 9.20 -0.61
N LEU A 145 -1.23 10.17 -1.32
CA LEU A 145 -2.67 10.42 -1.34
C LEU A 145 -3.40 9.54 -2.36
N PRO A 146 -4.73 9.41 -2.24
CA PRO A 146 -5.54 8.62 -3.17
C PRO A 146 -5.39 9.08 -4.63
N GLY A 147 -5.44 8.13 -5.56
CA GLY A 147 -5.39 8.40 -7.00
C GLY A 147 -3.99 8.56 -7.59
N VAL A 148 -2.94 8.55 -6.78
CA VAL A 148 -1.58 8.78 -7.25
C VAL A 148 -0.99 7.56 -7.93
N THR A 149 -0.37 7.78 -9.10
CA THR A 149 0.51 6.82 -9.77
C THR A 149 1.97 7.26 -9.62
N ILE A 150 2.81 6.38 -9.06
CA ILE A 150 4.26 6.60 -9.01
C ILE A 150 4.92 5.77 -10.10
N GLY A 151 5.41 6.46 -11.13
CA GLY A 151 5.96 5.87 -12.33
C GLY A 151 7.24 5.08 -12.10
N LYS A 152 7.49 4.12 -12.99
CA LYS A 152 8.61 3.18 -12.94
C LYS A 152 9.95 3.86 -12.64
N GLY A 153 10.66 3.30 -11.66
CA GLY A 153 11.98 3.79 -11.29
C GLY A 153 11.99 5.16 -10.63
N ALA A 154 10.85 5.76 -10.31
CA ALA A 154 10.82 7.02 -9.58
C ALA A 154 11.35 6.87 -8.14
N VAL A 155 11.77 7.98 -7.57
CA VAL A 155 12.22 8.08 -6.16
C VAL A 155 11.44 9.18 -5.47
N VAL A 156 10.86 8.87 -4.33
CA VAL A 156 10.21 9.84 -3.45
C VAL A 156 11.10 10.05 -2.22
N ALA A 157 11.55 11.27 -2.02
CA ALA A 157 12.43 11.63 -0.89
C ALA A 157 11.68 11.53 0.44
N SER A 158 12.41 11.23 1.51
CA SER A 158 11.86 11.08 2.86
C SER A 158 11.07 12.32 3.30
N GLY A 159 9.94 12.08 3.99
CA GLY A 159 9.07 13.14 4.51
C GLY A 159 8.19 13.84 3.46
N ALA A 160 8.23 13.42 2.21
CA ALA A 160 7.41 14.03 1.16
C ALA A 160 5.92 13.68 1.28
N VAL A 161 5.05 14.58 0.80
CA VAL A 161 3.62 14.33 0.62
C VAL A 161 3.31 14.36 -0.88
N VAL A 162 2.99 13.18 -1.43
CA VAL A 162 2.72 13.02 -2.86
C VAL A 162 1.23 13.19 -3.10
N THR A 163 0.87 14.25 -3.79
CA THR A 163 -0.51 14.66 -4.08
C THR A 163 -0.89 14.50 -5.56
N HIS A 164 0.10 14.26 -6.43
CA HIS A 164 -0.07 14.11 -7.87
C HIS A 164 0.82 12.98 -8.39
N ASP A 165 0.55 12.52 -9.60
CA ASP A 165 1.34 11.49 -10.27
C ASP A 165 2.81 11.89 -10.39
N VAL A 166 3.68 10.92 -10.20
CA VAL A 166 5.13 11.06 -10.31
C VAL A 166 5.63 10.43 -11.60
N ALA A 167 6.25 11.21 -12.45
CA ALA A 167 6.78 10.73 -13.72
C ALA A 167 7.84 9.63 -13.55
N PRO A 168 7.93 8.65 -14.48
CA PRO A 168 8.95 7.61 -14.42
C PRO A 168 10.38 8.16 -14.39
N TYR A 169 11.24 7.51 -13.62
CA TYR A 169 12.68 7.86 -13.50
C TYR A 169 12.94 9.29 -13.03
N THR A 170 12.05 9.85 -12.23
CA THR A 170 12.25 11.15 -11.58
C THR A 170 12.48 10.99 -10.09
N VAL A 171 13.11 11.97 -9.49
CA VAL A 171 13.23 12.14 -8.04
C VAL A 171 12.35 13.32 -7.65
N VAL A 172 11.45 13.10 -6.70
CA VAL A 172 10.56 14.12 -6.15
C VAL A 172 10.71 14.22 -4.64
N GLY A 173 10.36 15.36 -4.05
CA GLY A 173 10.40 15.56 -2.59
C GLY A 173 9.71 16.84 -2.18
N GLY A 174 9.47 17.01 -0.88
CA GLY A 174 8.81 18.18 -0.32
C GLY A 174 7.33 17.97 0.01
N VAL A 175 6.65 19.04 0.44
CA VAL A 175 5.22 19.10 0.79
C VAL A 175 4.61 20.35 0.15
N PRO A 176 3.84 20.19 -0.94
CA PRO A 176 3.67 18.97 -1.74
C PRO A 176 4.97 18.51 -2.42
N ALA A 177 5.02 17.25 -2.86
CA ALA A 177 6.19 16.69 -3.53
C ALA A 177 6.35 17.30 -4.93
N GLU A 178 7.54 17.87 -5.16
CA GLU A 178 7.91 18.52 -6.43
C GLU A 178 9.13 17.84 -7.05
N PHE A 179 9.33 18.07 -8.35
CA PHE A 179 10.47 17.54 -9.10
C PHE A 179 11.80 18.09 -8.57
N ILE A 180 12.77 17.22 -8.33
CA ILE A 180 14.13 17.56 -7.91
C ILE A 180 15.12 17.31 -9.06
N LYS A 181 15.11 16.09 -9.62
CA LYS A 181 16.02 15.70 -10.72
C LYS A 181 15.56 14.42 -11.41
N ASN A 182 16.18 14.10 -12.53
CA ASN A 182 16.04 12.80 -13.15
C ASN A 182 16.92 11.73 -12.49
N ARG A 183 16.46 10.48 -12.52
CA ARG A 183 17.21 9.29 -12.10
C ARG A 183 17.73 8.52 -13.32
N SER A 184 18.87 7.82 -13.14
CA SER A 184 19.34 6.86 -14.15
C SER A 184 18.28 5.80 -14.48
N LYS A 185 18.15 5.48 -15.77
CA LYS A 185 17.23 4.45 -16.27
C LYS A 185 17.83 3.02 -16.20
N ASP A 186 19.14 2.90 -15.99
CA ASP A 186 19.83 1.62 -15.87
C ASP A 186 19.65 1.02 -14.46
N LEU A 187 18.56 0.28 -14.30
CA LEU A 187 18.16 -0.35 -13.04
C LEU A 187 18.18 -1.87 -13.20
N ARG A 188 19.21 -2.54 -12.64
CA ARG A 188 19.44 -3.98 -12.78
C ARG A 188 19.40 -4.75 -11.46
N TYR A 189 19.14 -4.07 -10.34
CA TYR A 189 19.14 -4.72 -9.03
C TYR A 189 17.89 -5.55 -8.79
N GLN A 190 18.05 -6.60 -8.00
CA GLN A 190 16.95 -7.33 -7.37
C GLN A 190 17.03 -7.14 -5.87
N LEU A 191 15.94 -6.67 -5.30
CA LEU A 191 15.89 -6.49 -3.86
C LEU A 191 15.69 -7.86 -3.19
N LYS A 192 16.51 -8.15 -2.19
CA LYS A 192 16.37 -9.32 -1.33
C LYS A 192 16.55 -8.88 0.12
N PHE A 193 15.66 -9.36 0.96
CA PHE A 193 15.77 -9.13 2.39
C PHE A 193 16.05 -10.46 3.10
N ALA A 194 17.20 -10.55 3.78
CA ALA A 194 17.71 -11.81 4.33
C ALA A 194 17.61 -11.93 5.87
N ARG A 195 16.95 -11.00 6.57
CA ARG A 195 16.88 -11.03 8.02
C ARG A 195 15.70 -11.87 8.50
N LEU A 196 15.95 -12.84 9.40
CA LEU A 196 14.94 -13.79 9.89
C LEU A 196 13.96 -13.17 10.91
N PHE A 197 14.36 -12.12 11.60
CA PHE A 197 13.63 -11.50 12.72
C PHE A 197 13.35 -10.00 12.51
N GLN A 198 13.04 -9.61 11.32
CA GLN A 198 12.59 -8.25 11.02
C GLN A 198 11.33 -8.24 10.18
#